data_194938e73826900e2d4f0136ac40f249
#
_entry.id   194938e73826900e2d4f0136ac40f249
#
_cell.length_a   1.000
_cell.length_b   1.000
_cell.length_c   1.000
_cell.angle_alpha   90.00
_cell.angle_beta   90.00
_cell.angle_gamma   90.00
#
_symmetry.space_group_name_H-M   'P 1'
#
loop_
_entity.id
_entity.type
_entity.pdbx_description
1 polymer ?
#
loop_
_entity_poly.entity_id
_entity_poly.type
_entity_poly.pdbx_seq_one_letter_code
_entity_poly.pdbx_strand_id
1 'polypeptide(L)'
;MKKLFSILSFVVVVQVVAQTPGERMAQTAMLVWKDSLFTKWSYDLGVILKGMEGNWYRTGDPKYFQYIQKQMDFFVQNDGTIRTYKKDEFNIDHINNGKLLLFLYRVTEKEKYWKAAQLLRQQLREHPRTNEGGFWHKKVYPNQMWLDGLYMGQPFYAEYAMLTNDDSAFNDIANQFIWMENHARDSKTGLLYHGWDESKQQQWANKTTGTSPLFWARAMGWYATALVDVLEYYPTNHPKRKKLIAILNRLINAVEKQQNATIGLWLDILNYDGPNKEKNYFEASASSQFVYAIAKGIRLGVVPASKLNIAKSGYNGLVKTFVKEDNGQTNLYGTVKVSGLGGKPYRDGSFDYYMSEPVIVNDPKGVGAFILAANEIDLLSVPNLGNQKTVLLDDYFNHETKKDIAGNQISWHYKWNEKNNGGFYFLGNLYNQYGYKTATLSAAPTKKNLKKSAIYIIVDADNNKDNPTPNFVDENNVQAIAKWVKAGGVLVLLHNDKGNAEFEKFNTLSNTFGIHFNEDSRNRVEGNKFEMGAVAIDTNNEVLQGVQKIYIKEISTLKLSGNAKPVLQENGYVIAAIAKYGKGTVFAIGDPWLYNEYVDGRKLPNDFENFTAAKKLIEWLSNQISKH
;
A
#
# COMPACT_ATOMS: atom_id res chain seq x y z
N MET A 1 4.05 63.87 -23.99
CA MET A 1 4.02 63.02 -22.79
C MET A 1 3.72 61.58 -23.24
N LYS A 2 4.76 60.75 -23.39
CA LYS A 2 4.62 59.33 -23.76
C LYS A 2 4.46 58.51 -22.45
N LYS A 3 3.31 57.89 -22.24
CA LYS A 3 3.09 56.94 -21.13
C LYS A 3 3.77 55.63 -21.47
N LEU A 4 4.82 55.28 -20.73
CA LEU A 4 5.42 53.93 -20.71
C LEU A 4 4.47 53.01 -19.92
N PHE A 5 3.89 52.02 -20.58
CA PHE A 5 3.23 50.89 -19.91
C PHE A 5 4.29 49.83 -19.60
N SER A 6 4.60 49.62 -18.35
CA SER A 6 5.47 48.56 -17.85
C SER A 6 4.62 47.29 -17.71
N ILE A 7 4.84 46.32 -18.59
CA ILE A 7 4.22 44.98 -18.47
C ILE A 7 5.07 44.20 -17.48
N LEU A 8 4.54 44.01 -16.27
CA LEU A 8 5.11 43.12 -15.27
C LEU A 8 4.75 41.67 -15.63
N SER A 9 5.68 40.95 -16.24
CA SER A 9 5.52 39.52 -16.49
C SER A 9 5.71 38.75 -15.18
N PHE A 10 4.63 38.21 -14.61
CA PHE A 10 4.70 37.26 -13.52
C PHE A 10 5.23 35.93 -14.07
N VAL A 11 6.46 35.58 -13.76
CA VAL A 11 7.00 34.26 -14.00
C VAL A 11 6.50 33.37 -12.85
N VAL A 12 5.47 32.57 -13.12
CA VAL A 12 5.04 31.50 -12.21
C VAL A 12 6.11 30.42 -12.29
N VAL A 13 6.99 30.34 -11.31
CA VAL A 13 7.91 29.22 -11.14
C VAL A 13 7.11 28.04 -10.60
N VAL A 14 6.59 27.21 -11.49
CA VAL A 14 6.08 25.89 -11.11
C VAL A 14 7.30 25.05 -10.70
N GLN A 15 7.44 24.78 -9.42
CA GLN A 15 8.41 23.80 -8.95
C GLN A 15 7.95 22.41 -9.43
N VAL A 16 8.45 21.99 -10.57
CA VAL A 16 8.31 20.61 -11.02
C VAL A 16 9.15 19.74 -10.07
N VAL A 17 8.51 19.06 -9.15
CA VAL A 17 9.18 18.03 -8.33
C VAL A 17 9.72 16.98 -9.29
N ALA A 18 11.03 16.79 -9.31
CA ALA A 18 11.66 15.82 -10.19
C ALA A 18 11.14 14.41 -9.85
N GLN A 19 10.66 13.70 -10.87
CA GLN A 19 10.17 12.34 -10.73
C GLN A 19 11.28 11.39 -10.26
N THR A 20 10.92 10.49 -9.34
CA THR A 20 11.85 9.48 -8.84
C THR A 20 12.17 8.45 -9.93
N PRO A 21 13.30 7.70 -9.81
CA PRO A 21 13.60 6.62 -10.77
C PRO A 21 12.46 5.60 -10.90
N GLY A 22 11.75 5.31 -9.79
CA GLY A 22 10.57 4.42 -9.80
C GLY A 22 9.40 4.97 -10.61
N GLU A 23 9.11 6.26 -10.51
CA GLU A 23 8.05 6.92 -11.30
C GLU A 23 8.38 6.96 -12.78
N ARG A 24 9.63 7.31 -13.13
CA ARG A 24 10.08 7.31 -14.53
C ARG A 24 10.04 5.90 -15.13
N MET A 25 10.49 4.89 -14.37
CA MET A 25 10.39 3.48 -14.79
C MET A 25 8.94 3.05 -15.01
N ALA A 26 8.02 3.45 -14.11
CA ALA A 26 6.61 3.17 -14.26
C ALA A 26 6.00 3.85 -15.49
N GLN A 27 6.41 5.08 -15.81
CA GLN A 27 5.98 5.76 -17.05
C GLN A 27 6.47 5.02 -18.30
N THR A 28 7.73 4.60 -18.34
CA THR A 28 8.26 3.77 -19.42
C THR A 28 7.47 2.48 -19.56
N ALA A 29 7.19 1.80 -18.45
CA ALA A 29 6.38 0.58 -18.45
C ALA A 29 4.98 0.80 -19.04
N MET A 30 4.31 1.90 -18.68
CA MET A 30 2.99 2.26 -19.24
C MET A 30 3.04 2.60 -20.72
N LEU A 31 4.16 3.13 -21.22
CA LEU A 31 4.35 3.40 -22.66
C LEU A 31 4.62 2.13 -23.45
N VAL A 32 5.55 1.30 -22.96
CA VAL A 32 5.95 0.03 -23.62
C VAL A 32 4.78 -0.94 -23.70
N TRP A 33 3.98 -1.02 -22.63
CA TRP A 33 2.84 -1.93 -22.53
C TRP A 33 1.50 -1.20 -22.51
N LYS A 34 1.35 -0.21 -23.39
CA LYS A 34 0.21 0.72 -23.44
C LYS A 34 -1.14 0.03 -23.64
N ASP A 35 -1.22 -0.91 -24.56
CA ASP A 35 -2.48 -1.51 -25.00
C ASP A 35 -2.75 -2.86 -24.35
N SER A 36 -1.72 -3.66 -24.16
CA SER A 36 -1.79 -4.92 -23.43
C SER A 36 -0.40 -5.30 -22.95
N LEU A 37 -0.28 -5.60 -21.68
CA LEU A 37 0.97 -6.13 -21.11
C LEU A 37 1.23 -7.52 -21.67
N PHE A 38 0.19 -8.33 -21.80
CA PHE A 38 0.26 -9.70 -22.31
C PHE A 38 -1.02 -10.09 -23.03
N THR A 39 -0.91 -11.03 -23.97
CA THR A 39 -2.07 -11.68 -24.60
C THR A 39 -2.64 -12.82 -23.76
N LYS A 40 -1.90 -13.26 -22.74
CA LYS A 40 -2.27 -14.38 -21.85
C LYS A 40 -2.24 -13.94 -20.39
N TRP A 41 -3.11 -14.53 -19.58
CA TRP A 41 -3.10 -14.39 -18.14
C TRP A 41 -1.79 -14.94 -17.56
N SER A 42 -0.84 -14.05 -17.29
CA SER A 42 0.51 -14.39 -16.80
C SER A 42 0.81 -13.65 -15.51
N TYR A 43 1.59 -14.25 -14.62
CA TYR A 43 1.99 -13.64 -13.35
C TYR A 43 2.79 -12.34 -13.51
N ASP A 44 3.50 -12.17 -14.61
CA ASP A 44 4.25 -10.95 -14.92
C ASP A 44 3.37 -9.69 -14.86
N LEU A 45 2.10 -9.82 -15.31
CA LEU A 45 1.08 -8.76 -15.20
C LEU A 45 0.94 -8.29 -13.75
N GLY A 46 0.75 -9.23 -12.82
CA GLY A 46 0.58 -8.92 -11.41
C GLY A 46 1.82 -8.29 -10.77
N VAL A 47 3.02 -8.60 -11.24
CA VAL A 47 4.27 -8.00 -10.74
C VAL A 47 4.33 -6.52 -11.10
N ILE A 48 4.10 -6.18 -12.37
CA ILE A 48 4.09 -4.79 -12.85
C ILE A 48 2.98 -3.98 -12.16
N LEU A 49 1.76 -4.51 -12.15
CA LEU A 49 0.61 -3.77 -11.64
C LEU A 49 0.68 -3.54 -10.11
N LYS A 50 1.34 -4.42 -9.35
CA LYS A 50 1.63 -4.16 -7.92
C LYS A 50 2.60 -3.01 -7.74
N GLY A 51 3.58 -2.86 -8.62
CA GLY A 51 4.45 -1.67 -8.64
C GLY A 51 3.66 -0.38 -8.90
N MET A 52 2.70 -0.42 -9.86
CA MET A 52 1.81 0.72 -10.16
C MET A 52 0.89 1.06 -8.98
N GLU A 53 0.35 0.07 -8.28
CA GLU A 53 -0.44 0.27 -7.06
C GLU A 53 0.37 1.03 -5.99
N GLY A 54 1.65 0.67 -5.79
CA GLY A 54 2.54 1.38 -4.87
C GLY A 54 2.74 2.86 -5.26
N ASN A 55 2.95 3.14 -6.54
CA ASN A 55 3.03 4.51 -7.05
C ASN A 55 1.74 5.30 -6.82
N TRP A 56 0.58 4.69 -7.07
CA TRP A 56 -0.71 5.34 -6.82
C TRP A 56 -0.89 5.75 -5.36
N TYR A 57 -0.62 4.83 -4.42
CA TYR A 57 -0.72 5.15 -2.99
C TYR A 57 0.28 6.22 -2.53
N ARG A 58 1.44 6.33 -3.20
CA ARG A 58 2.46 7.30 -2.84
C ARG A 58 2.20 8.69 -3.43
N THR A 59 1.62 8.76 -4.63
CA THR A 59 1.50 10.00 -5.41
C THR A 59 0.08 10.55 -5.51
N GLY A 60 -0.96 9.73 -5.31
CA GLY A 60 -2.35 10.10 -5.60
C GLY A 60 -2.63 10.32 -7.09
N ASP A 61 -1.69 9.97 -8.00
CA ASP A 61 -1.84 10.20 -9.43
C ASP A 61 -2.74 9.11 -10.06
N PRO A 62 -3.92 9.48 -10.59
CA PRO A 62 -4.93 8.55 -11.08
C PRO A 62 -4.48 7.69 -12.26
N LYS A 63 -3.46 8.12 -13.02
CA LYS A 63 -2.96 7.37 -14.19
C LYS A 63 -2.55 5.94 -13.83
N TYR A 64 -1.99 5.73 -12.65
CA TYR A 64 -1.58 4.40 -12.20
C TYR A 64 -2.78 3.50 -11.92
N PHE A 65 -3.81 4.01 -11.24
CA PHE A 65 -5.05 3.27 -11.02
C PHE A 65 -5.77 2.95 -12.33
N GLN A 66 -5.89 3.95 -13.22
CA GLN A 66 -6.52 3.78 -14.54
C GLN A 66 -5.79 2.73 -15.39
N TYR A 67 -4.46 2.73 -15.34
CA TYR A 67 -3.65 1.72 -16.03
C TYR A 67 -3.89 0.32 -15.47
N ILE A 68 -3.87 0.15 -14.14
CA ILE A 68 -4.17 -1.12 -13.48
C ILE A 68 -5.55 -1.63 -13.90
N GLN A 69 -6.57 -0.78 -13.81
CA GLN A 69 -7.94 -1.15 -14.16
C GLN A 69 -8.07 -1.53 -15.63
N LYS A 70 -7.49 -0.74 -16.55
CA LYS A 70 -7.48 -1.03 -17.99
C LYS A 70 -6.87 -2.40 -18.29
N GLN A 71 -5.71 -2.71 -17.70
CA GLN A 71 -5.02 -3.97 -17.94
C GLN A 71 -5.80 -5.18 -17.39
N MET A 72 -6.40 -5.04 -16.22
CA MET A 72 -7.19 -6.11 -15.62
C MET A 72 -8.54 -6.29 -16.33
N ASP A 73 -9.19 -5.21 -16.78
CA ASP A 73 -10.45 -5.25 -17.54
C ASP A 73 -10.31 -5.95 -18.89
N PHE A 74 -9.11 -5.98 -19.46
CA PHE A 74 -8.84 -6.77 -20.66
C PHE A 74 -9.07 -8.27 -20.43
N PHE A 75 -8.76 -8.77 -19.24
CA PHE A 75 -8.88 -10.20 -18.91
C PHE A 75 -10.20 -10.55 -18.22
N VAL A 76 -10.69 -9.70 -17.31
CA VAL A 76 -11.82 -10.02 -16.43
C VAL A 76 -13.15 -9.65 -17.07
N GLN A 77 -13.98 -10.66 -17.36
CA GLN A 77 -15.30 -10.48 -17.94
C GLN A 77 -16.34 -10.08 -16.86
N ASN A 78 -17.51 -9.59 -17.27
CA ASN A 78 -18.54 -9.14 -16.35
C ASN A 78 -19.10 -10.26 -15.45
N ASP A 79 -19.06 -11.50 -15.91
CA ASP A 79 -19.46 -12.68 -15.14
C ASP A 79 -18.38 -13.20 -14.17
N GLY A 80 -17.17 -12.60 -14.19
CA GLY A 80 -16.03 -13.00 -13.38
C GLY A 80 -15.12 -14.04 -14.04
N THR A 81 -15.43 -14.49 -15.27
CA THR A 81 -14.50 -15.35 -16.01
C THR A 81 -13.24 -14.58 -16.42
N ILE A 82 -12.13 -15.29 -16.56
CA ILE A 82 -10.82 -14.70 -16.87
C ILE A 82 -10.34 -15.26 -18.21
N ARG A 83 -10.11 -14.36 -19.18
CA ARG A 83 -9.58 -14.74 -20.51
C ARG A 83 -8.27 -15.49 -20.39
N THR A 84 -8.12 -16.57 -21.14
CA THR A 84 -6.93 -17.42 -21.22
C THR A 84 -6.51 -18.15 -19.93
N TYR A 85 -7.22 -17.94 -18.83
CA TYR A 85 -7.02 -18.69 -17.60
C TYR A 85 -7.75 -20.05 -17.66
N LYS A 86 -7.08 -21.11 -17.22
CA LYS A 86 -7.63 -22.46 -17.13
C LYS A 86 -7.33 -23.04 -15.75
N LYS A 87 -8.37 -23.20 -14.95
CA LYS A 87 -8.26 -23.71 -13.57
C LYS A 87 -7.57 -25.08 -13.51
N ASP A 88 -7.90 -25.99 -14.43
CA ASP A 88 -7.45 -27.39 -14.43
C ASP A 88 -5.97 -27.57 -14.78
N GLU A 89 -5.28 -26.53 -15.22
CA GLU A 89 -3.83 -26.51 -15.34
C GLU A 89 -3.14 -26.52 -13.96
N PHE A 90 -3.87 -26.15 -12.91
CA PHE A 90 -3.34 -26.02 -11.56
C PHE A 90 -1.95 -25.39 -11.57
N ASN A 91 -1.83 -24.25 -12.23
CA ASN A 91 -0.62 -23.45 -12.29
C ASN A 91 -0.69 -22.38 -11.21
N ILE A 92 0.16 -22.46 -10.18
CA ILE A 92 0.13 -21.50 -9.08
C ILE A 92 0.53 -20.09 -9.52
N ASP A 93 1.30 -19.96 -10.61
CA ASP A 93 1.68 -18.64 -11.17
C ASP A 93 0.46 -17.81 -11.55
N HIS A 94 -0.61 -18.46 -12.02
CA HIS A 94 -1.85 -17.80 -12.42
C HIS A 94 -2.59 -17.12 -11.27
N ILE A 95 -2.31 -17.50 -10.02
CA ILE A 95 -2.91 -16.93 -8.81
C ILE A 95 -2.36 -15.53 -8.52
N ASN A 96 -1.12 -15.21 -8.95
CA ASN A 96 -0.44 -13.97 -8.62
C ASN A 96 -1.26 -12.71 -8.93
N ASN A 97 -1.99 -12.68 -10.04
CA ASN A 97 -2.81 -11.56 -10.45
C ASN A 97 -4.05 -11.36 -9.56
N GLY A 98 -4.39 -12.35 -8.74
CA GLY A 98 -5.49 -12.29 -7.78
C GLY A 98 -5.38 -11.13 -6.80
N LYS A 99 -4.16 -10.70 -6.47
CA LYS A 99 -3.90 -9.51 -5.63
C LYS A 99 -4.54 -8.25 -6.22
N LEU A 100 -4.48 -8.10 -7.55
CA LEU A 100 -5.07 -6.96 -8.26
C LEU A 100 -6.60 -7.09 -8.38
N LEU A 101 -7.14 -8.30 -8.42
CA LEU A 101 -8.59 -8.51 -8.34
C LEU A 101 -9.15 -8.04 -7.01
N LEU A 102 -8.52 -8.44 -5.90
CA LEU A 102 -8.89 -7.99 -4.56
C LEU A 102 -8.73 -6.48 -4.40
N PHE A 103 -7.62 -5.92 -4.88
CA PHE A 103 -7.39 -4.48 -4.90
C PHE A 103 -8.52 -3.74 -5.64
N LEU A 104 -8.80 -4.11 -6.88
CA LEU A 104 -9.85 -3.46 -7.69
C LEU A 104 -11.24 -3.65 -7.09
N TYR A 105 -11.55 -4.83 -6.52
CA TYR A 105 -12.80 -5.03 -5.81
C TYR A 105 -12.93 -4.08 -4.61
N ARG A 106 -11.91 -3.99 -3.76
CA ARG A 106 -11.93 -3.13 -2.56
C ARG A 106 -12.04 -1.65 -2.88
N VAL A 107 -11.52 -1.21 -4.05
CA VAL A 107 -11.57 0.20 -4.47
C VAL A 107 -12.84 0.54 -5.22
N THR A 108 -13.37 -0.38 -6.04
CA THR A 108 -14.48 -0.10 -6.97
C THR A 108 -15.79 -0.78 -6.61
N GLU A 109 -15.77 -1.76 -5.71
CA GLU A 109 -16.89 -2.64 -5.34
C GLU A 109 -17.52 -3.38 -6.53
N LYS A 110 -16.86 -3.43 -7.71
CA LYS A 110 -17.37 -4.14 -8.88
C LYS A 110 -17.30 -5.65 -8.68
N GLU A 111 -18.46 -6.28 -8.67
CA GLU A 111 -18.65 -7.71 -8.37
C GLU A 111 -17.82 -8.64 -9.27
N LYS A 112 -17.58 -8.26 -10.53
CA LYS A 112 -16.78 -9.07 -11.45
C LYS A 112 -15.37 -9.41 -10.93
N TYR A 113 -14.73 -8.48 -10.22
CA TYR A 113 -13.40 -8.73 -9.64
C TYR A 113 -13.46 -9.71 -8.47
N TRP A 114 -14.52 -9.64 -7.67
CA TRP A 114 -14.74 -10.61 -6.60
C TRP A 114 -15.00 -12.01 -7.13
N LYS A 115 -15.90 -12.15 -8.12
CA LYS A 115 -16.15 -13.44 -8.78
C LYS A 115 -14.88 -14.04 -9.38
N ALA A 116 -14.06 -13.23 -10.04
CA ALA A 116 -12.77 -13.68 -10.56
C ALA A 116 -11.80 -14.11 -9.44
N ALA A 117 -11.77 -13.38 -8.32
CA ALA A 117 -10.98 -13.78 -7.14
C ALA A 117 -11.48 -15.09 -6.53
N GLN A 118 -12.79 -15.31 -6.46
CA GLN A 118 -13.38 -16.60 -6.01
C GLN A 118 -12.96 -17.76 -6.91
N LEU A 119 -12.89 -17.55 -8.23
CA LEU A 119 -12.42 -18.55 -9.17
C LEU A 119 -10.96 -18.95 -8.90
N LEU A 120 -10.07 -17.98 -8.64
CA LEU A 120 -8.69 -18.26 -8.26
C LEU A 120 -8.59 -18.94 -6.88
N ARG A 121 -9.43 -18.52 -5.92
CA ARG A 121 -9.49 -19.20 -4.61
C ARG A 121 -9.96 -20.64 -4.71
N GLN A 122 -10.88 -20.94 -5.62
CA GLN A 122 -11.30 -22.30 -5.90
C GLN A 122 -10.14 -23.13 -6.43
N GLN A 123 -9.29 -22.61 -7.34
CA GLN A 123 -8.07 -23.31 -7.74
C GLN A 123 -7.22 -23.68 -6.53
N LEU A 124 -6.96 -22.77 -5.59
CA LEU A 124 -6.15 -23.07 -4.41
C LEU A 124 -6.78 -24.13 -3.48
N ARG A 125 -8.11 -24.19 -3.40
CA ARG A 125 -8.80 -25.26 -2.62
C ARG A 125 -8.58 -26.65 -3.20
N GLU A 126 -8.56 -26.74 -4.51
CA GLU A 126 -8.46 -28.00 -5.26
C GLU A 126 -7.01 -28.29 -5.71
N HIS A 127 -6.08 -27.37 -5.46
CA HIS A 127 -4.70 -27.45 -5.96
C HIS A 127 -3.99 -28.72 -5.42
N PRO A 128 -3.30 -29.49 -6.29
CA PRO A 128 -2.53 -30.65 -5.86
C PRO A 128 -1.50 -30.28 -4.80
N ARG A 129 -1.29 -31.18 -3.85
CA ARG A 129 -0.41 -30.97 -2.71
C ARG A 129 0.57 -32.13 -2.51
N THR A 130 1.69 -31.84 -1.88
CA THR A 130 2.61 -32.84 -1.31
C THR A 130 1.92 -33.56 -0.16
N ASN A 131 2.52 -34.67 0.31
CA ASN A 131 1.99 -35.45 1.44
C ASN A 131 1.87 -34.61 2.74
N GLU A 132 2.75 -33.61 2.95
CA GLU A 132 2.69 -32.69 4.08
C GLU A 132 1.64 -31.58 3.88
N GLY A 133 1.15 -31.36 2.66
CA GLY A 133 0.15 -30.35 2.33
C GLY A 133 0.67 -29.14 1.55
N GLY A 134 1.94 -29.11 1.15
CA GLY A 134 2.53 -28.06 0.32
C GLY A 134 1.93 -28.02 -1.08
N PHE A 135 1.63 -26.83 -1.60
CA PHE A 135 1.12 -26.71 -2.96
C PHE A 135 2.18 -27.13 -3.99
N TRP A 136 1.82 -28.00 -4.93
CA TRP A 136 2.68 -28.20 -6.09
C TRP A 136 2.84 -26.88 -6.86
N HIS A 137 4.01 -26.66 -7.42
CA HIS A 137 4.21 -25.47 -8.24
C HIS A 137 3.27 -25.44 -9.46
N LYS A 138 3.12 -26.59 -10.14
CA LYS A 138 2.17 -26.80 -11.24
C LYS A 138 1.78 -28.26 -11.33
N LYS A 139 0.62 -28.56 -11.88
CA LYS A 139 0.20 -29.95 -12.16
C LYS A 139 1.22 -30.69 -13.01
N VAL A 140 1.89 -29.99 -13.95
CA VAL A 140 2.93 -30.58 -14.81
C VAL A 140 4.27 -30.82 -14.07
N TYR A 141 4.39 -30.38 -12.84
CA TYR A 141 5.54 -30.55 -11.94
C TYR A 141 5.06 -31.22 -10.65
N PRO A 142 4.65 -32.53 -10.72
CA PRO A 142 4.07 -33.19 -9.55
C PRO A 142 5.08 -33.31 -8.41
N ASN A 143 4.58 -33.22 -7.18
CA ASN A 143 5.35 -33.34 -5.93
C ASN A 143 6.41 -32.24 -5.72
N GLN A 144 6.39 -31.16 -6.49
CA GLN A 144 7.42 -30.10 -6.40
C GLN A 144 6.88 -28.82 -5.78
N MET A 145 7.58 -28.32 -4.78
CA MET A 145 7.44 -26.95 -4.28
C MET A 145 8.65 -26.13 -4.73
N TRP A 146 8.41 -24.95 -5.27
CA TRP A 146 9.44 -23.97 -5.60
C TRP A 146 9.23 -22.72 -4.77
N LEU A 147 10.33 -22.00 -4.44
CA LEU A 147 10.25 -20.73 -3.70
C LEU A 147 9.34 -19.71 -4.39
N ASP A 148 9.37 -19.70 -5.71
CA ASP A 148 8.52 -18.84 -6.58
C ASP A 148 7.03 -19.01 -6.28
N GLY A 149 6.59 -20.25 -6.08
CA GLY A 149 5.19 -20.59 -5.81
C GLY A 149 4.63 -19.91 -4.56
N LEU A 150 5.49 -19.59 -3.59
CA LEU A 150 5.09 -18.89 -2.37
C LEU A 150 4.67 -17.45 -2.68
N TYR A 151 5.39 -16.76 -3.59
CA TYR A 151 4.99 -15.43 -4.03
C TYR A 151 3.74 -15.46 -4.91
N MET A 152 3.65 -16.48 -5.76
CA MET A 152 2.52 -16.59 -6.69
C MET A 152 1.18 -16.78 -5.97
N GLY A 153 1.15 -17.63 -4.93
CA GLY A 153 -0.10 -17.99 -4.25
C GLY A 153 -0.38 -17.27 -2.94
N GLN A 154 0.62 -17.14 -2.06
CA GLN A 154 0.37 -16.83 -0.66
C GLN A 154 -0.09 -15.38 -0.38
N PRO A 155 0.42 -14.31 -1.04
CA PRO A 155 -0.07 -12.96 -0.81
C PRO A 155 -1.54 -12.78 -1.19
N PHE A 156 -2.00 -13.35 -2.31
CA PHE A 156 -3.42 -13.38 -2.67
C PHE A 156 -4.24 -14.14 -1.62
N TYR A 157 -3.77 -15.32 -1.21
CA TYR A 157 -4.47 -16.16 -0.24
C TYR A 157 -4.61 -15.45 1.11
N ALA A 158 -3.58 -14.72 1.56
CA ALA A 158 -3.61 -13.99 2.83
C ALA A 158 -4.59 -12.80 2.79
N GLU A 159 -4.60 -12.00 1.71
CA GLU A 159 -5.56 -10.90 1.57
C GLU A 159 -7.00 -11.42 1.43
N TYR A 160 -7.20 -12.50 0.67
CA TYR A 160 -8.51 -13.15 0.55
C TYR A 160 -9.01 -13.68 1.91
N ALA A 161 -8.14 -14.35 2.66
CA ALA A 161 -8.47 -14.87 4.01
C ALA A 161 -8.86 -13.74 4.98
N MET A 162 -8.12 -12.63 4.95
CA MET A 162 -8.45 -11.44 5.75
C MET A 162 -9.84 -10.90 5.38
N LEU A 163 -10.15 -10.78 4.10
CA LEU A 163 -11.44 -10.24 3.63
C LEU A 163 -12.63 -11.17 3.93
N THR A 164 -12.40 -12.47 4.06
CA THR A 164 -13.43 -13.45 4.36
C THR A 164 -13.43 -13.93 5.81
N ASN A 165 -12.60 -13.34 6.67
CA ASN A 165 -12.41 -13.75 8.07
C ASN A 165 -12.13 -15.26 8.21
N ASP A 166 -11.35 -15.84 7.26
CA ASP A 166 -10.97 -17.26 7.25
C ASP A 166 -9.69 -17.47 8.08
N ASP A 167 -9.84 -17.55 9.41
CA ASP A 167 -8.71 -17.75 10.32
C ASP A 167 -7.98 -19.08 10.07
N SER A 168 -8.67 -20.09 9.55
CA SER A 168 -8.09 -21.42 9.26
C SER A 168 -7.06 -21.33 8.12
N ALA A 169 -7.30 -20.48 7.14
CA ALA A 169 -6.41 -20.25 6.01
C ALA A 169 -5.02 -19.75 6.44
N PHE A 170 -4.92 -18.96 7.50
CA PHE A 170 -3.62 -18.47 7.98
C PHE A 170 -2.73 -19.58 8.52
N ASN A 171 -3.30 -20.69 9.01
CA ASN A 171 -2.53 -21.87 9.37
C ASN A 171 -1.91 -22.55 8.14
N ASP A 172 -2.68 -22.70 7.05
CA ASP A 172 -2.20 -23.27 5.79
C ASP A 172 -1.13 -22.38 5.16
N ILE A 173 -1.39 -21.07 5.08
CA ILE A 173 -0.44 -20.08 4.56
C ILE A 173 0.91 -20.16 5.29
N ALA A 174 0.90 -20.18 6.61
CA ALA A 174 2.13 -20.29 7.39
C ALA A 174 2.86 -21.61 7.15
N ASN A 175 2.13 -22.71 7.03
CA ASN A 175 2.70 -24.04 6.78
C ASN A 175 3.43 -24.10 5.43
N GLN A 176 2.91 -23.46 4.37
CA GLN A 176 3.60 -23.40 3.08
C GLN A 176 5.02 -22.83 3.21
N PHE A 177 5.20 -21.76 3.96
CA PHE A 177 6.53 -21.19 4.25
C PHE A 177 7.36 -22.10 5.15
N ILE A 178 6.76 -22.72 6.15
CA ILE A 178 7.44 -23.60 7.10
C ILE A 178 7.97 -24.85 6.40
N TRP A 179 7.19 -25.45 5.52
CA TRP A 179 7.65 -26.64 4.76
C TRP A 179 8.81 -26.29 3.83
N MET A 180 8.72 -25.21 3.06
CA MET A 180 9.86 -24.76 2.25
C MET A 180 11.10 -24.43 3.09
N GLU A 181 10.91 -23.78 4.24
CA GLU A 181 12.00 -23.51 5.18
C GLU A 181 12.69 -24.81 5.64
N ASN A 182 11.90 -25.83 5.99
CA ASN A 182 12.41 -27.09 6.52
C ASN A 182 13.16 -27.91 5.44
N HIS A 183 12.68 -27.88 4.18
CA HIS A 183 13.22 -28.72 3.12
C HIS A 183 14.28 -28.02 2.27
N ALA A 184 14.14 -26.72 2.01
CA ALA A 184 15.00 -26.01 1.07
C ALA A 184 16.14 -25.23 1.72
N ARG A 185 16.15 -25.02 3.07
CA ARG A 185 17.22 -24.25 3.71
C ARG A 185 18.50 -25.07 3.87
N ASP A 186 19.59 -24.52 3.34
CA ASP A 186 20.93 -25.01 3.63
C ASP A 186 21.40 -24.55 5.02
N SER A 187 21.75 -25.51 5.88
CA SER A 187 22.15 -25.25 7.26
C SER A 187 23.50 -24.54 7.40
N LYS A 188 24.38 -24.61 6.37
CA LYS A 188 25.71 -24.01 6.40
C LYS A 188 25.69 -22.55 6.02
N THR A 189 24.99 -22.21 4.95
CA THR A 189 24.95 -20.84 4.40
C THR A 189 23.74 -20.05 4.91
N GLY A 190 22.65 -20.75 5.27
CA GLY A 190 21.36 -20.15 5.56
C GLY A 190 20.58 -19.68 4.32
N LEU A 191 21.09 -19.96 3.11
CA LEU A 191 20.38 -19.75 1.84
C LEU A 191 19.36 -20.84 1.59
N LEU A 192 18.47 -20.63 0.62
CA LEU A 192 17.43 -21.59 0.24
C LEU A 192 17.65 -22.06 -1.18
N TYR A 193 17.56 -23.36 -1.40
CA TYR A 193 17.55 -23.97 -2.73
C TYR A 193 16.29 -23.53 -3.50
N HIS A 194 16.39 -23.40 -4.83
CA HIS A 194 15.30 -22.95 -5.71
C HIS A 194 14.01 -23.78 -5.56
N GLY A 195 14.15 -25.09 -5.56
CA GLY A 195 13.02 -26.02 -5.49
C GLY A 195 13.31 -27.27 -4.67
N TRP A 196 12.21 -27.92 -4.27
CA TRP A 196 12.21 -29.19 -3.56
C TRP A 196 11.22 -30.15 -4.24
N ASP A 197 11.68 -31.37 -4.54
CA ASP A 197 10.90 -32.49 -5.04
C ASP A 197 10.72 -33.52 -3.93
N GLU A 198 9.51 -33.63 -3.38
CA GLU A 198 9.17 -34.61 -2.34
C GLU A 198 9.46 -36.04 -2.80
N SER A 199 9.21 -36.34 -4.07
CA SER A 199 9.41 -37.67 -4.65
C SER A 199 10.88 -38.03 -4.86
N LYS A 200 11.78 -37.02 -4.96
CA LYS A 200 13.22 -37.15 -5.26
C LYS A 200 13.50 -37.81 -6.61
N GLN A 201 12.50 -37.91 -7.49
CA GLN A 201 12.61 -38.59 -8.78
C GLN A 201 13.13 -37.68 -9.90
N GLN A 202 12.97 -36.36 -9.76
CA GLN A 202 13.47 -35.44 -10.78
C GLN A 202 14.99 -35.58 -10.95
N GLN A 203 15.49 -35.42 -12.17
CA GLN A 203 16.93 -35.50 -12.44
C GLN A 203 17.71 -34.41 -11.72
N TRP A 204 17.13 -33.19 -11.63
CA TRP A 204 17.72 -32.08 -10.92
C TRP A 204 17.70 -32.25 -9.39
N ALA A 205 16.88 -33.12 -8.85
CA ALA A 205 16.69 -33.26 -7.40
C ALA A 205 17.79 -34.13 -6.78
N ASN A 206 18.35 -33.65 -5.68
CA ASN A 206 19.23 -34.44 -4.82
C ASN A 206 18.49 -35.69 -4.32
N LYS A 207 19.08 -36.85 -4.51
CA LYS A 207 18.41 -38.16 -4.22
C LYS A 207 18.18 -38.40 -2.72
N THR A 208 18.86 -37.65 -1.85
CA THR A 208 18.69 -37.76 -0.40
C THR A 208 17.73 -36.68 0.11
N THR A 209 17.93 -35.42 -0.26
CA THR A 209 17.17 -34.27 0.28
C THR A 209 15.98 -33.85 -0.57
N GLY A 210 16.02 -34.12 -1.88
CA GLY A 210 15.02 -33.64 -2.85
C GLY A 210 15.27 -32.17 -3.32
N THR A 211 16.28 -31.49 -2.82
CA THR A 211 16.57 -30.10 -3.17
C THR A 211 17.20 -29.95 -4.55
N SER A 212 16.98 -28.82 -5.20
CA SER A 212 17.72 -28.40 -6.40
C SER A 212 19.20 -28.12 -6.07
N PRO A 213 20.10 -28.06 -7.10
CA PRO A 213 21.54 -28.00 -6.82
C PRO A 213 22.04 -26.65 -6.30
N LEU A 214 21.42 -25.53 -6.71
CA LEU A 214 21.99 -24.18 -6.52
C LEU A 214 21.00 -23.20 -5.85
N PHE A 215 21.57 -22.09 -5.38
CA PHE A 215 20.87 -20.99 -4.72
C PHE A 215 20.56 -19.88 -5.73
N TRP A 216 19.48 -20.01 -6.48
CA TRP A 216 19.05 -18.98 -7.44
C TRP A 216 18.49 -17.76 -6.72
N ALA A 217 19.10 -16.60 -6.94
CA ALA A 217 18.80 -15.39 -6.18
C ALA A 217 17.34 -14.93 -6.35
N ARG A 218 16.80 -14.96 -7.59
CA ARG A 218 15.42 -14.53 -7.83
C ARG A 218 14.38 -15.41 -7.14
N ALA A 219 14.62 -16.71 -7.02
CA ALA A 219 13.73 -17.59 -6.26
C ALA A 219 13.65 -17.17 -4.79
N MET A 220 14.81 -16.89 -4.16
CA MET A 220 14.86 -16.37 -2.80
C MET A 220 14.26 -14.95 -2.70
N GLY A 221 14.43 -14.12 -3.73
CA GLY A 221 13.80 -12.83 -3.84
C GLY A 221 12.27 -12.93 -3.83
N TRP A 222 11.69 -13.85 -4.60
CA TRP A 222 10.25 -14.13 -4.57
C TRP A 222 9.78 -14.56 -3.18
N TYR A 223 10.52 -15.47 -2.54
CA TYR A 223 10.18 -15.96 -1.20
C TYR A 223 10.21 -14.83 -0.15
N ALA A 224 11.23 -13.97 -0.19
CA ALA A 224 11.34 -12.82 0.70
C ALA A 224 10.19 -11.81 0.48
N THR A 225 9.87 -11.52 -0.79
CA THR A 225 8.75 -10.66 -1.18
C THR A 225 7.42 -11.24 -0.69
N ALA A 226 7.21 -12.55 -0.88
CA ALA A 226 6.01 -13.24 -0.39
C ALA A 226 5.82 -13.09 1.13
N LEU A 227 6.91 -13.24 1.90
CA LEU A 227 6.85 -13.13 3.36
C LEU A 227 6.41 -11.74 3.83
N VAL A 228 6.97 -10.67 3.26
CA VAL A 228 6.58 -9.29 3.65
C VAL A 228 5.18 -8.95 3.18
N ASP A 229 4.75 -9.41 2.00
CA ASP A 229 3.41 -9.19 1.48
C ASP A 229 2.34 -9.95 2.29
N VAL A 230 2.63 -11.19 2.68
CA VAL A 230 1.76 -11.97 3.58
C VAL A 230 1.68 -11.33 4.96
N LEU A 231 2.81 -10.92 5.55
CA LEU A 231 2.85 -10.33 6.89
C LEU A 231 2.06 -9.02 7.02
N GLU A 232 1.77 -8.35 5.92
CA GLU A 232 0.89 -7.17 5.88
C GLU A 232 -0.56 -7.51 6.24
N TYR A 233 -1.05 -8.68 5.81
CA TYR A 233 -2.42 -9.15 6.04
C TYR A 233 -2.54 -10.20 7.16
N TYR A 234 -1.41 -10.76 7.59
CA TYR A 234 -1.39 -11.84 8.55
C TYR A 234 -1.72 -11.34 9.97
N PRO A 235 -2.68 -11.94 10.71
CA PRO A 235 -3.11 -11.42 12.00
C PRO A 235 -1.94 -11.27 13.00
N THR A 236 -1.89 -10.12 13.67
CA THR A 236 -0.78 -9.77 14.58
C THR A 236 -0.68 -10.66 15.80
N ASN A 237 -1.81 -11.21 16.26
CA ASN A 237 -1.94 -12.12 17.41
C ASN A 237 -1.86 -13.61 17.05
N HIS A 238 -1.73 -13.96 15.74
CA HIS A 238 -1.69 -15.37 15.33
C HIS A 238 -0.42 -16.07 15.80
N PRO A 239 -0.50 -17.28 16.38
CA PRO A 239 0.65 -17.97 16.99
C PRO A 239 1.85 -18.18 16.05
N LYS A 240 1.58 -18.45 14.76
CA LYS A 240 2.63 -18.70 13.76
C LYS A 240 3.26 -17.42 13.19
N ARG A 241 2.73 -16.21 13.45
CA ARG A 241 3.30 -14.96 12.93
C ARG A 241 4.78 -14.78 13.29
N LYS A 242 5.14 -15.05 14.53
CA LYS A 242 6.54 -14.96 14.99
C LYS A 242 7.46 -15.90 14.20
N LYS A 243 6.96 -17.09 13.80
CA LYS A 243 7.73 -18.04 13.00
C LYS A 243 7.99 -17.53 11.59
N LEU A 244 6.99 -16.90 10.93
CA LEU A 244 7.17 -16.26 9.62
C LEU A 244 8.19 -15.11 9.68
N ILE A 245 8.11 -14.26 10.70
CA ILE A 245 9.09 -13.19 10.93
C ILE A 245 10.50 -13.76 11.13
N ALA A 246 10.65 -14.85 11.87
CA ALA A 246 11.93 -15.50 12.07
C ALA A 246 12.50 -16.09 10.76
N ILE A 247 11.66 -16.71 9.92
CA ILE A 247 12.03 -17.21 8.58
C ILE A 247 12.55 -16.05 7.71
N LEU A 248 11.81 -14.94 7.64
CA LEU A 248 12.20 -13.76 6.88
C LEU A 248 13.57 -13.23 7.33
N ASN A 249 13.76 -13.07 8.64
CA ASN A 249 15.02 -12.51 9.17
C ASN A 249 16.21 -13.45 8.97
N ARG A 250 16.01 -14.78 9.03
CA ARG A 250 17.07 -15.75 8.67
C ARG A 250 17.49 -15.60 7.22
N LEU A 251 16.52 -15.47 6.29
CA LEU A 251 16.82 -15.25 4.88
C LEU A 251 17.55 -13.92 4.66
N ILE A 252 17.06 -12.81 5.23
CA ILE A 252 17.72 -11.51 5.11
C ILE A 252 19.16 -11.56 5.62
N ASN A 253 19.42 -12.21 6.76
CA ASN A 253 20.77 -12.36 7.29
C ASN A 253 21.68 -13.22 6.39
N ALA A 254 21.12 -14.18 5.65
CA ALA A 254 21.88 -15.00 4.70
C ALA A 254 22.20 -14.22 3.43
N VAL A 255 21.22 -13.51 2.84
CA VAL A 255 21.45 -12.73 1.61
C VAL A 255 22.29 -11.48 1.86
N GLU A 256 22.25 -10.87 3.05
CA GLU A 256 23.17 -9.79 3.44
C GLU A 256 24.64 -10.16 3.25
N LYS A 257 25.01 -11.39 3.63
CA LYS A 257 26.39 -11.91 3.49
C LYS A 257 26.83 -12.08 2.04
N GLN A 258 25.87 -12.13 1.11
CA GLN A 258 26.09 -12.30 -0.31
C GLN A 258 26.04 -10.98 -1.09
N GLN A 259 25.72 -9.87 -0.42
CA GLN A 259 25.73 -8.55 -1.06
C GLN A 259 27.16 -8.12 -1.38
N ASN A 260 27.40 -7.71 -2.63
CA ASN A 260 28.70 -7.16 -3.01
C ASN A 260 28.93 -5.82 -2.28
N ALA A 261 30.00 -5.74 -1.51
CA ALA A 261 30.30 -4.60 -0.65
C ALA A 261 30.55 -3.28 -1.42
N THR A 262 31.04 -3.36 -2.66
CA THR A 262 31.36 -2.17 -3.49
C THR A 262 30.19 -1.72 -4.33
N ILE A 263 29.46 -2.67 -4.94
CA ILE A 263 28.40 -2.39 -5.92
C ILE A 263 27.02 -2.38 -5.24
N GLY A 264 26.87 -3.12 -4.13
CA GLY A 264 25.61 -3.25 -3.41
C GLY A 264 24.61 -4.27 -3.99
N LEU A 265 24.97 -4.96 -5.07
CA LEU A 265 24.09 -5.90 -5.78
C LEU A 265 24.37 -7.36 -5.42
N TRP A 266 23.50 -8.25 -5.88
CA TRP A 266 23.57 -9.70 -5.70
C TRP A 266 23.74 -10.40 -7.05
N LEU A 267 24.55 -11.46 -7.06
CA LEU A 267 24.76 -12.33 -8.22
C LEU A 267 23.50 -13.18 -8.46
N ASP A 268 23.33 -13.67 -9.70
CA ASP A 268 22.22 -14.55 -10.08
C ASP A 268 22.23 -15.87 -9.31
N ILE A 269 23.40 -16.49 -9.17
CA ILE A 269 23.59 -17.66 -8.32
C ILE A 269 24.43 -17.27 -7.10
N LEU A 270 23.82 -17.36 -5.92
CA LEU A 270 24.48 -16.99 -4.66
C LEU A 270 25.41 -18.10 -4.17
N ASN A 271 26.50 -17.70 -3.50
CA ASN A 271 27.46 -18.60 -2.85
C ASN A 271 28.01 -19.70 -3.78
N TYR A 272 28.18 -19.39 -5.07
CA TYR A 272 28.77 -20.32 -6.03
C TYR A 272 30.27 -20.11 -6.17
N ASP A 273 31.06 -21.16 -5.97
CA ASP A 273 32.52 -21.17 -6.10
C ASP A 273 33.01 -22.37 -6.94
N GLY A 274 32.18 -22.82 -7.88
CA GLY A 274 32.50 -23.91 -8.79
C GLY A 274 33.14 -23.47 -10.11
N PRO A 275 33.26 -24.39 -11.08
CA PRO A 275 33.77 -24.11 -12.43
C PRO A 275 32.97 -23.00 -13.13
N ASN A 276 33.64 -22.19 -13.94
CA ASN A 276 33.05 -21.10 -14.73
C ASN A 276 32.40 -19.98 -13.89
N LYS A 277 32.73 -19.85 -12.59
CA LYS A 277 32.12 -18.86 -11.70
C LYS A 277 32.23 -17.42 -12.19
N GLU A 278 33.18 -17.10 -13.04
CA GLU A 278 33.40 -15.78 -13.67
C GLU A 278 32.26 -15.43 -14.65
N LYS A 279 31.44 -16.38 -15.09
CA LYS A 279 30.24 -16.14 -15.92
C LYS A 279 29.04 -15.64 -15.10
N ASN A 280 29.10 -15.75 -13.76
CA ASN A 280 28.04 -15.29 -12.88
C ASN A 280 27.93 -13.77 -12.93
N TYR A 281 26.75 -13.22 -12.96
CA TYR A 281 26.50 -11.80 -13.14
C TYR A 281 25.59 -11.25 -12.05
N PHE A 282 25.64 -9.92 -11.81
CA PHE A 282 24.69 -9.23 -10.96
C PHE A 282 23.32 -9.21 -11.63
N GLU A 283 22.26 -9.56 -10.87
CA GLU A 283 20.93 -9.74 -11.42
C GLU A 283 19.95 -8.70 -10.84
N ALA A 284 19.28 -7.98 -11.75
CA ALA A 284 18.46 -6.82 -11.38
C ALA A 284 17.19 -7.18 -10.61
N SER A 285 16.47 -8.24 -11.01
CA SER A 285 15.20 -8.57 -10.36
C SER A 285 15.37 -9.09 -8.95
N ALA A 286 16.33 -10.00 -8.73
CA ALA A 286 16.66 -10.51 -7.41
C ALA A 286 17.12 -9.39 -6.46
N SER A 287 18.04 -8.53 -6.96
CA SER A 287 18.50 -7.37 -6.19
C SER A 287 17.36 -6.43 -5.82
N SER A 288 16.41 -6.18 -6.74
CA SER A 288 15.22 -5.37 -6.47
C SER A 288 14.29 -6.01 -5.43
N GLN A 289 14.08 -7.32 -5.50
CA GLN A 289 13.24 -8.05 -4.56
C GLN A 289 13.83 -8.06 -3.15
N PHE A 290 15.14 -8.23 -3.01
CA PHE A 290 15.79 -8.13 -1.69
C PHE A 290 15.69 -6.72 -1.11
N VAL A 291 15.91 -5.68 -1.93
CA VAL A 291 15.72 -4.28 -1.51
C VAL A 291 14.28 -4.06 -1.05
N TYR A 292 13.30 -4.48 -1.84
CA TYR A 292 11.88 -4.36 -1.48
C TYR A 292 11.54 -5.07 -0.18
N ALA A 293 11.94 -6.34 -0.05
CA ALA A 293 11.61 -7.13 1.14
C ALA A 293 12.23 -6.56 2.42
N ILE A 294 13.47 -6.05 2.35
CA ILE A 294 14.14 -5.42 3.48
C ILE A 294 13.44 -4.09 3.83
N ALA A 295 13.23 -3.21 2.84
CA ALA A 295 12.66 -1.89 3.06
C ALA A 295 11.22 -1.97 3.58
N LYS A 296 10.36 -2.78 2.93
CA LYS A 296 8.99 -3.04 3.39
C LYS A 296 8.96 -3.72 4.77
N GLY A 297 9.84 -4.68 5.00
CA GLY A 297 9.96 -5.35 6.30
C GLY A 297 10.31 -4.39 7.44
N ILE A 298 11.18 -3.39 7.18
CA ILE A 298 11.50 -2.32 8.13
C ILE A 298 10.26 -1.45 8.38
N ARG A 299 9.56 -1.02 7.33
CA ARG A 299 8.34 -0.23 7.45
C ARG A 299 7.25 -0.94 8.25
N LEU A 300 7.08 -2.25 8.04
CA LEU A 300 6.14 -3.08 8.79
C LEU A 300 6.63 -3.43 10.23
N GLY A 301 7.85 -3.07 10.61
CA GLY A 301 8.44 -3.39 11.91
C GLY A 301 8.75 -4.87 12.11
N VAL A 302 8.89 -5.65 11.03
CA VAL A 302 9.20 -7.10 11.06
C VAL A 302 10.66 -7.41 10.69
N VAL A 303 11.38 -6.42 10.19
CA VAL A 303 12.83 -6.45 9.93
C VAL A 303 13.48 -5.33 10.74
N PRO A 304 14.63 -5.56 11.42
CA PRO A 304 15.32 -4.54 12.19
C PRO A 304 15.76 -3.35 11.34
N ALA A 305 15.60 -2.13 11.86
CA ALA A 305 16.01 -0.89 11.17
C ALA A 305 17.52 -0.85 10.85
N SER A 306 18.36 -1.60 11.57
CA SER A 306 19.80 -1.75 11.29
C SER A 306 20.09 -2.30 9.89
N LYS A 307 19.14 -2.97 9.24
CA LYS A 307 19.26 -3.49 7.88
C LYS A 307 19.03 -2.43 6.78
N LEU A 308 18.67 -1.21 7.14
CA LEU A 308 18.36 -0.14 6.17
C LEU A 308 19.50 0.14 5.18
N ASN A 309 20.76 0.10 5.64
CA ASN A 309 21.90 0.37 4.78
C ASN A 309 22.06 -0.68 3.67
N ILE A 310 21.65 -1.95 3.91
CA ILE A 310 21.65 -3.02 2.91
C ILE A 310 20.68 -2.66 1.78
N ALA A 311 19.45 -2.26 2.14
CA ALA A 311 18.44 -1.86 1.16
C ALA A 311 18.89 -0.61 0.37
N LYS A 312 19.40 0.42 1.05
CA LYS A 312 19.90 1.65 0.40
C LYS A 312 21.08 1.38 -0.53
N SER A 313 22.05 0.57 -0.11
CA SER A 313 23.19 0.17 -0.94
C SER A 313 22.72 -0.61 -2.16
N GLY A 314 21.79 -1.57 -1.97
CA GLY A 314 21.21 -2.34 -3.06
C GLY A 314 20.46 -1.45 -4.07
N TYR A 315 19.65 -0.53 -3.61
CA TYR A 315 18.92 0.40 -4.48
C TYR A 315 19.86 1.33 -5.26
N ASN A 316 20.87 1.88 -4.60
CA ASN A 316 21.88 2.71 -5.27
C ASN A 316 22.66 1.91 -6.34
N GLY A 317 23.00 0.66 -6.03
CA GLY A 317 23.61 -0.27 -6.98
C GLY A 317 22.71 -0.52 -8.20
N LEU A 318 21.42 -0.76 -7.98
CA LEU A 318 20.42 -0.93 -9.06
C LEU A 318 20.35 0.28 -9.96
N VAL A 319 20.17 1.48 -9.38
CA VAL A 319 20.08 2.73 -10.15
C VAL A 319 21.36 2.98 -10.95
N LYS A 320 22.52 2.84 -10.33
CA LYS A 320 23.81 3.12 -10.97
C LYS A 320 24.16 2.12 -12.08
N THR A 321 23.82 0.83 -11.89
CA THR A 321 24.28 -0.23 -12.80
C THR A 321 23.28 -0.53 -13.89
N PHE A 322 21.98 -0.59 -13.55
CA PHE A 322 20.97 -1.15 -14.42
C PHE A 322 19.95 -0.14 -14.97
N VAL A 323 19.75 1.00 -14.31
CA VAL A 323 18.83 2.02 -14.80
C VAL A 323 19.57 2.91 -15.80
N LYS A 324 19.06 2.98 -17.04
CA LYS A 324 19.60 3.83 -18.09
C LYS A 324 18.50 4.64 -18.76
N GLU A 325 18.81 5.91 -19.02
CA GLU A 325 17.96 6.79 -19.81
C GLU A 325 18.36 6.66 -21.29
N ASP A 326 17.41 6.31 -22.13
CA ASP A 326 17.59 6.23 -23.59
C ASP A 326 16.28 6.63 -24.29
N ASN A 327 16.37 7.52 -25.29
CA ASN A 327 15.24 8.01 -26.08
C ASN A 327 14.06 8.53 -25.22
N GLY A 328 14.35 9.20 -24.11
CA GLY A 328 13.35 9.73 -23.18
C GLY A 328 12.64 8.66 -22.33
N GLN A 329 13.13 7.42 -22.34
CA GLN A 329 12.64 6.31 -21.55
C GLN A 329 13.66 5.90 -20.48
N THR A 330 13.16 5.53 -19.31
CA THR A 330 13.97 4.95 -18.24
C THR A 330 13.90 3.43 -18.35
N ASN A 331 14.98 2.80 -18.76
CA ASN A 331 15.07 1.37 -19.06
C ASN A 331 15.80 0.59 -17.94
N LEU A 332 15.34 -0.62 -17.64
CA LEU A 332 15.99 -1.54 -16.70
C LEU A 332 16.74 -2.64 -17.46
N TYR A 333 18.05 -2.70 -17.28
CA TYR A 333 18.93 -3.75 -17.78
C TYR A 333 19.15 -4.84 -16.74
N GLY A 334 19.85 -5.92 -17.11
CA GLY A 334 20.36 -6.91 -16.16
C GLY A 334 19.36 -7.87 -15.56
N THR A 335 18.18 -8.07 -16.20
CA THR A 335 17.20 -9.06 -15.75
C THR A 335 17.30 -10.33 -16.57
N VAL A 336 17.52 -11.49 -15.93
CA VAL A 336 17.43 -12.79 -16.61
C VAL A 336 15.96 -13.06 -16.99
N LYS A 337 15.74 -13.49 -18.23
CA LYS A 337 14.39 -13.66 -18.79
C LYS A 337 13.57 -14.68 -18.01
N VAL A 338 14.08 -15.88 -17.86
CA VAL A 338 13.39 -16.94 -17.12
C VAL A 338 14.40 -17.99 -16.66
N SER A 339 14.18 -18.55 -15.47
CA SER A 339 14.86 -19.76 -15.03
C SER A 339 13.85 -20.68 -14.34
N GLY A 340 14.13 -21.98 -14.31
CA GLY A 340 13.23 -22.95 -13.74
C GLY A 340 13.89 -24.33 -13.65
N LEU A 341 13.10 -25.34 -13.29
CA LEU A 341 13.57 -26.69 -13.09
C LEU A 341 12.73 -27.68 -13.92
N GLY A 342 13.36 -28.70 -14.50
CA GLY A 342 12.65 -29.68 -15.32
C GLY A 342 12.04 -29.10 -16.61
N GLY A 343 10.99 -29.70 -17.10
CA GLY A 343 10.29 -29.27 -18.31
C GLY A 343 10.90 -29.72 -19.63
N LYS A 344 10.50 -29.06 -20.73
CA LYS A 344 10.99 -29.36 -22.07
C LYS A 344 11.33 -28.05 -22.79
N PRO A 345 12.59 -27.77 -23.21
CA PRO A 345 13.78 -28.59 -22.93
C PRO A 345 14.00 -28.77 -21.41
N TYR A 346 14.74 -29.82 -21.06
CA TYR A 346 14.96 -30.12 -19.64
C TYR A 346 15.94 -29.14 -19.01
N ARG A 347 15.56 -28.55 -17.88
CA ARG A 347 16.34 -27.60 -17.09
C ARG A 347 16.86 -28.33 -15.85
N ASP A 348 18.14 -28.60 -15.85
CA ASP A 348 18.78 -29.45 -14.84
C ASP A 348 19.16 -28.75 -13.55
N GLY A 349 19.01 -27.41 -13.52
CA GLY A 349 19.37 -26.57 -12.38
C GLY A 349 20.88 -26.42 -12.17
N SER A 350 21.70 -26.83 -13.14
CA SER A 350 23.17 -26.64 -13.11
C SER A 350 23.54 -25.16 -13.29
N PHE A 351 24.77 -24.81 -12.92
CA PHE A 351 25.29 -23.47 -13.14
C PHE A 351 25.33 -23.10 -14.63
N ASP A 352 25.77 -24.02 -15.48
CA ASP A 352 25.82 -23.78 -16.92
C ASP A 352 24.40 -23.56 -17.51
N TYR A 353 23.37 -24.25 -17.00
CA TYR A 353 21.98 -23.99 -17.36
C TYR A 353 21.57 -22.55 -16.99
N TYR A 354 21.79 -22.11 -15.74
CA TYR A 354 21.40 -20.76 -15.32
C TYR A 354 22.14 -19.69 -16.14
N MET A 355 23.41 -19.89 -16.42
CA MET A 355 24.22 -18.95 -17.22
C MET A 355 23.88 -18.97 -18.72
N SER A 356 23.14 -19.96 -19.20
CA SER A 356 22.65 -20.04 -20.58
C SER A 356 21.37 -19.23 -20.84
N GLU A 357 20.66 -18.84 -19.79
CA GLU A 357 19.41 -18.08 -19.92
C GLU A 357 19.70 -16.63 -20.31
N PRO A 358 18.92 -16.05 -21.28
CA PRO A 358 19.19 -14.71 -21.77
C PRO A 358 18.90 -13.63 -20.73
N VAL A 359 19.80 -12.67 -20.62
CA VAL A 359 19.59 -11.42 -19.88
C VAL A 359 19.05 -10.37 -20.84
N ILE A 360 17.92 -9.76 -20.47
CA ILE A 360 17.18 -8.85 -21.36
C ILE A 360 16.88 -7.51 -20.71
N VAL A 361 16.55 -6.51 -21.53
CA VAL A 361 16.12 -5.19 -21.10
C VAL A 361 14.62 -5.17 -20.88
N ASN A 362 14.18 -4.45 -19.86
CA ASN A 362 12.76 -4.25 -19.54
C ASN A 362 11.96 -5.55 -19.37
N ASP A 363 12.56 -6.59 -18.80
CA ASP A 363 11.75 -7.76 -18.41
C ASP A 363 10.75 -7.36 -17.32
N PRO A 364 9.45 -7.72 -17.45
CA PRO A 364 8.40 -7.32 -16.50
C PRO A 364 8.69 -7.69 -15.04
N LYS A 365 9.36 -8.83 -14.82
CA LYS A 365 9.73 -9.30 -13.46
C LYS A 365 10.74 -8.37 -12.80
N GLY A 366 11.72 -7.91 -13.58
CA GLY A 366 12.70 -6.92 -13.11
C GLY A 366 12.08 -5.55 -12.93
N VAL A 367 11.37 -5.05 -13.95
CA VAL A 367 10.74 -3.72 -13.92
C VAL A 367 9.75 -3.59 -12.75
N GLY A 368 8.86 -4.57 -12.57
CA GLY A 368 7.88 -4.54 -11.47
C GLY A 368 8.56 -4.61 -10.11
N ALA A 369 9.56 -5.48 -9.93
CA ALA A 369 10.32 -5.57 -8.69
C ALA A 369 11.10 -4.28 -8.39
N PHE A 370 11.69 -3.63 -9.43
CA PHE A 370 12.38 -2.35 -9.27
C PHE A 370 11.43 -1.23 -8.83
N ILE A 371 10.23 -1.14 -9.43
CA ILE A 371 9.22 -0.14 -9.04
C ILE A 371 8.76 -0.36 -7.60
N LEU A 372 8.55 -1.63 -7.19
CA LEU A 372 8.23 -1.97 -5.80
C LEU A 372 9.34 -1.53 -4.83
N ALA A 373 10.60 -1.83 -5.15
CA ALA A 373 11.76 -1.44 -4.35
C ALA A 373 11.88 0.10 -4.26
N ALA A 374 11.75 0.79 -5.39
CA ALA A 374 11.81 2.25 -5.46
C ALA A 374 10.73 2.89 -4.58
N ASN A 375 9.49 2.41 -4.64
CA ASN A 375 8.40 2.92 -3.79
C ASN A 375 8.72 2.80 -2.30
N GLU A 376 9.25 1.67 -1.85
CA GLU A 376 9.59 1.48 -0.42
C GLU A 376 10.79 2.37 -0.01
N ILE A 377 11.78 2.55 -0.87
CA ILE A 377 12.91 3.47 -0.59
C ILE A 377 12.44 4.92 -0.56
N ASP A 378 11.57 5.33 -1.48
CA ASP A 378 10.98 6.67 -1.51
C ASP A 378 10.16 6.94 -0.22
N LEU A 379 9.37 5.96 0.24
CA LEU A 379 8.63 6.04 1.51
C LEU A 379 9.55 6.21 2.73
N LEU A 380 10.70 5.53 2.75
CA LEU A 380 11.70 5.68 3.81
C LEU A 380 12.40 7.05 3.79
N SER A 381 12.23 7.83 2.72
CA SER A 381 12.76 9.20 2.58
C SER A 381 11.76 10.26 3.04
N VAL A 382 10.49 9.89 3.30
CA VAL A 382 9.48 10.81 3.85
C VAL A 382 9.86 11.16 5.30
N PRO A 383 9.75 12.43 5.72
CA PRO A 383 10.06 12.83 7.09
C PRO A 383 9.23 12.05 8.13
N ASN A 384 9.89 11.46 9.11
CA ASN A 384 9.22 10.73 10.19
C ASN A 384 8.66 11.70 11.25
N LEU A 385 7.60 12.43 10.91
CA LEU A 385 6.96 13.40 11.81
C LEU A 385 6.20 12.73 12.96
N GLY A 386 5.64 11.55 12.68
CA GLY A 386 4.83 10.79 13.64
C GLY A 386 5.64 10.13 14.73
N ASN A 387 6.85 9.70 14.45
CA ASN A 387 7.72 8.97 15.36
C ASN A 387 6.96 7.87 16.15
N GLN A 388 6.19 7.05 15.42
CA GLN A 388 5.34 5.97 15.96
C GLN A 388 4.20 6.43 16.91
N LYS A 389 3.91 7.74 17.00
CA LYS A 389 2.73 8.25 17.71
C LYS A 389 1.45 7.79 17.02
N THR A 390 0.36 7.69 17.78
CA THR A 390 -0.93 7.19 17.27
C THR A 390 -1.83 8.34 16.81
N VAL A 391 -2.40 8.18 15.61
CA VAL A 391 -3.58 8.91 15.14
C VAL A 391 -4.79 8.02 15.39
N LEU A 392 -5.72 8.52 16.17
CA LEU A 392 -6.93 7.80 16.57
C LEU A 392 -8.12 8.34 15.75
N LEU A 393 -8.82 7.46 15.07
CA LEU A 393 -10.07 7.76 14.37
C LEU A 393 -11.25 7.32 15.22
N ASP A 394 -12.24 8.17 15.33
CA ASP A 394 -13.48 7.84 16.02
C ASP A 394 -14.29 6.77 15.26
N ASP A 395 -14.84 5.83 16.00
CA ASP A 395 -15.80 4.82 15.57
C ASP A 395 -16.87 4.63 16.66
N TYR A 396 -17.05 5.66 17.49
CA TYR A 396 -18.03 5.68 18.56
C TYR A 396 -19.17 6.65 18.22
N PHE A 397 -18.86 7.89 17.85
CA PHE A 397 -19.84 8.88 17.42
C PHE A 397 -20.27 8.67 15.98
N ASN A 398 -19.37 8.22 15.10
CA ASN A 398 -19.67 7.72 13.77
C ASN A 398 -19.60 6.18 13.80
N HIS A 399 -20.72 5.52 13.96
CA HIS A 399 -20.82 4.07 14.10
C HIS A 399 -21.86 3.46 13.17
N GLU A 400 -21.86 3.90 11.93
CA GLU A 400 -22.58 3.24 10.86
C GLU A 400 -22.02 1.84 10.61
N THR A 401 -22.87 0.94 10.15
CA THR A 401 -22.49 -0.44 9.87
C THR A 401 -23.03 -0.93 8.55
N LYS A 402 -22.28 -1.83 7.89
CA LYS A 402 -22.75 -2.57 6.72
C LYS A 402 -22.32 -4.03 6.79
N LYS A 403 -22.93 -4.88 5.96
CA LYS A 403 -22.43 -6.24 5.78
C LYS A 403 -21.25 -6.25 4.83
N ASP A 404 -20.18 -6.95 5.23
CA ASP A 404 -19.06 -7.24 4.34
C ASP A 404 -19.41 -8.34 3.34
N ILE A 405 -18.47 -8.70 2.48
CA ILE A 405 -18.64 -9.72 1.45
C ILE A 405 -18.87 -11.14 2.03
N ALA A 406 -18.44 -11.38 3.27
CA ALA A 406 -18.68 -12.62 3.99
C ALA A 406 -20.00 -12.63 4.77
N GLY A 407 -20.74 -11.49 4.76
CA GLY A 407 -22.00 -11.32 5.46
C GLY A 407 -21.87 -10.87 6.92
N ASN A 408 -20.66 -10.56 7.40
CA ASN A 408 -20.42 -10.06 8.74
C ASN A 408 -20.75 -8.58 8.84
N GLN A 409 -21.31 -8.17 9.98
CA GLN A 409 -21.52 -6.76 10.28
C GLN A 409 -20.17 -6.10 10.57
N ILE A 410 -19.84 -5.04 9.86
CA ILE A 410 -18.60 -4.26 10.02
C ILE A 410 -18.91 -2.79 10.17
N SER A 411 -18.06 -2.05 10.90
CA SER A 411 -18.10 -0.59 10.91
C SER A 411 -17.87 -0.04 9.50
N TRP A 412 -18.63 0.96 9.14
CA TRP A 412 -18.61 1.54 7.80
C TRP A 412 -18.69 3.05 7.88
N HIS A 413 -18.33 3.68 6.77
CA HIS A 413 -18.17 5.08 6.45
C HIS A 413 -17.00 5.74 7.22
N TYR A 414 -16.07 6.32 6.45
CA TYR A 414 -14.84 6.99 6.92
C TYR A 414 -13.87 6.12 7.72
N LYS A 415 -13.76 4.82 7.46
CA LYS A 415 -12.86 3.95 8.24
C LYS A 415 -11.50 3.75 7.57
N TRP A 416 -10.45 3.50 8.38
CA TRP A 416 -9.07 3.31 7.90
C TRP A 416 -8.88 2.12 6.96
N ASN A 417 -9.71 1.12 7.04
CA ASN A 417 -9.65 -0.10 6.20
C ASN A 417 -10.52 -0.03 4.94
N GLU A 418 -11.30 1.01 4.77
CA GLU A 418 -12.15 1.22 3.59
C GLU A 418 -11.34 1.83 2.44
N LYS A 419 -11.18 1.06 1.35
CA LYS A 419 -10.51 1.49 0.12
C LYS A 419 -11.45 2.05 -0.94
N ASN A 420 -12.75 1.79 -0.81
CA ASN A 420 -13.80 2.31 -1.68
C ASN A 420 -14.08 3.80 -1.44
N ASN A 421 -15.02 4.33 -2.19
CA ASN A 421 -15.48 5.70 -2.02
C ASN A 421 -16.03 5.94 -0.62
N GLY A 422 -15.83 7.14 -0.09
CA GLY A 422 -16.25 7.51 1.27
C GLY A 422 -15.33 7.00 2.39
N GLY A 423 -14.37 6.10 2.10
CA GLY A 423 -13.42 5.62 3.10
C GLY A 423 -12.24 6.57 3.34
N PHE A 424 -11.47 6.30 4.40
CA PHE A 424 -10.27 7.07 4.79
C PHE A 424 -8.97 6.27 4.66
N TYR A 425 -8.95 5.21 3.84
CA TYR A 425 -7.73 4.42 3.64
C TYR A 425 -6.55 5.25 3.12
N PHE A 426 -6.80 6.16 2.16
CA PHE A 426 -5.75 7.04 1.62
C PHE A 426 -5.22 8.01 2.67
N LEU A 427 -6.08 8.63 3.45
CA LEU A 427 -5.68 9.50 4.56
C LEU A 427 -4.86 8.71 5.60
N GLY A 428 -5.31 7.51 5.98
CA GLY A 428 -4.58 6.64 6.90
C GLY A 428 -3.20 6.23 6.36
N ASN A 429 -3.13 5.92 5.06
CA ASN A 429 -1.86 5.62 4.38
C ASN A 429 -0.90 6.82 4.40
N LEU A 430 -1.39 8.04 4.20
CA LEU A 430 -0.57 9.25 4.32
C LEU A 430 -0.01 9.42 5.74
N TYR A 431 -0.83 9.25 6.79
CA TYR A 431 -0.33 9.27 8.16
C TYR A 431 0.77 8.22 8.40
N ASN A 432 0.57 6.99 7.88
CA ASN A 432 1.57 5.93 7.99
C ASN A 432 2.88 6.28 7.26
N GLN A 433 2.81 6.94 6.09
CA GLN A 433 4.00 7.44 5.37
C GLN A 433 4.80 8.44 6.20
N TYR A 434 4.13 9.31 6.97
CA TYR A 434 4.77 10.25 7.90
C TYR A 434 5.17 9.60 9.25
N GLY A 435 5.12 8.27 9.37
CA GLY A 435 5.59 7.53 10.54
C GLY A 435 4.62 7.47 11.71
N TYR A 436 3.34 7.79 11.51
CA TYR A 436 2.29 7.57 12.49
C TYR A 436 1.78 6.14 12.47
N LYS A 437 1.14 5.72 13.57
CA LYS A 437 0.30 4.54 13.64
C LYS A 437 -1.16 4.96 13.61
N THR A 438 -1.95 4.36 12.75
CA THR A 438 -3.40 4.54 12.74
C THR A 438 -4.07 3.55 13.69
N ALA A 439 -5.08 4.00 14.42
CA ALA A 439 -5.91 3.17 15.29
C ALA A 439 -7.36 3.68 15.29
N THR A 440 -8.29 2.85 15.72
CA THR A 440 -9.72 3.15 15.79
C THR A 440 -10.18 3.12 17.24
N LEU A 441 -11.08 4.03 17.62
CA LEU A 441 -11.71 4.10 18.91
C LEU A 441 -13.21 3.80 18.81
N SER A 442 -13.60 2.56 19.10
CA SER A 442 -15.01 2.11 19.06
C SER A 442 -15.69 2.16 20.45
N ALA A 443 -15.18 2.98 21.35
CA ALA A 443 -15.73 3.18 22.70
C ALA A 443 -15.74 4.66 23.05
N ALA A 444 -16.61 5.06 23.97
CA ALA A 444 -16.68 6.44 24.44
C ALA A 444 -15.30 7.00 24.80
N PRO A 445 -14.95 8.22 24.36
CA PRO A 445 -13.67 8.83 24.66
C PRO A 445 -13.52 9.06 26.17
N THR A 446 -12.39 8.60 26.71
CA THR A 446 -12.05 8.74 28.13
C THR A 446 -10.58 9.16 28.27
N LYS A 447 -10.20 9.68 29.44
CA LYS A 447 -8.79 9.97 29.74
C LYS A 447 -7.87 8.77 29.49
N LYS A 448 -8.35 7.54 29.73
CA LYS A 448 -7.58 6.30 29.59
C LYS A 448 -7.30 5.98 28.12
N ASN A 449 -8.34 6.00 27.27
CA ASN A 449 -8.19 5.58 25.88
C ASN A 449 -7.59 6.68 24.98
N LEU A 450 -7.76 7.96 25.31
CA LEU A 450 -7.12 9.07 24.61
C LEU A 450 -5.64 9.28 24.97
N LYS A 451 -5.18 8.79 26.13
CA LYS A 451 -3.83 9.07 26.66
C LYS A 451 -2.68 8.73 25.71
N LYS A 452 -2.86 7.70 24.87
CA LYS A 452 -1.81 7.20 23.96
C LYS A 452 -1.89 7.80 22.56
N SER A 453 -2.90 8.61 22.27
CA SER A 453 -3.05 9.27 20.95
C SER A 453 -2.42 10.66 20.96
N ALA A 454 -1.80 11.02 19.85
CA ALA A 454 -1.29 12.37 19.60
C ALA A 454 -2.32 13.22 18.84
N ILE A 455 -3.06 12.59 17.93
CA ILE A 455 -4.14 13.19 17.15
C ILE A 455 -5.38 12.33 17.35
N TYR A 456 -6.53 12.97 17.57
CA TYR A 456 -7.84 12.33 17.59
C TYR A 456 -8.74 12.99 16.56
N ILE A 457 -9.27 12.20 15.63
CA ILE A 457 -10.14 12.64 14.53
C ILE A 457 -11.54 12.15 14.83
N ILE A 458 -12.49 13.07 14.93
CA ILE A 458 -13.93 12.79 14.96
C ILE A 458 -14.48 13.24 13.61
N VAL A 459 -15.16 12.35 12.93
CA VAL A 459 -15.74 12.58 11.61
C VAL A 459 -17.22 12.27 11.65
N ASP A 460 -18.05 13.16 11.11
CA ASP A 460 -19.46 12.91 10.78
C ASP A 460 -20.24 12.17 11.88
N ALA A 461 -20.48 12.83 13.01
CA ALA A 461 -21.18 12.22 14.12
C ALA A 461 -22.62 11.84 13.71
N ASP A 462 -22.98 10.57 13.92
CA ASP A 462 -24.26 9.97 13.49
C ASP A 462 -25.47 10.72 14.02
N ASN A 463 -26.45 10.92 13.17
CA ASN A 463 -27.81 11.25 13.54
C ASN A 463 -28.73 10.00 13.50
N ASN A 464 -30.02 10.15 13.86
CA ASN A 464 -30.97 9.03 13.89
C ASN A 464 -31.33 8.46 12.49
N LYS A 465 -30.98 9.16 11.41
CA LYS A 465 -31.18 8.69 10.04
C LYS A 465 -30.08 7.71 9.64
N ASP A 466 -28.84 8.00 10.03
CA ASP A 466 -27.66 7.23 9.65
C ASP A 466 -27.50 6.00 10.55
N ASN A 467 -27.84 6.15 11.84
CA ASN A 467 -27.80 5.09 12.82
C ASN A 467 -29.07 5.13 13.70
N PRO A 468 -29.85 4.05 13.80
CA PRO A 468 -31.06 4.03 14.65
C PRO A 468 -30.81 4.24 16.13
N THR A 469 -29.58 4.00 16.61
CA THR A 469 -29.15 4.13 18.02
C THR A 469 -27.79 4.82 18.11
N PRO A 470 -27.71 6.12 17.70
CA PRO A 470 -26.43 6.82 17.67
C PRO A 470 -25.90 7.08 19.07
N ASN A 471 -24.59 7.14 19.18
CA ASN A 471 -23.89 7.55 20.40
C ASN A 471 -23.73 9.07 20.35
N PHE A 472 -24.59 9.82 21.00
CA PHE A 472 -24.47 11.27 21.07
C PHE A 472 -23.36 11.72 22.02
N VAL A 473 -22.79 12.88 21.74
CA VAL A 473 -21.84 13.53 22.64
C VAL A 473 -22.53 13.89 23.96
N ASP A 474 -21.96 13.49 25.09
CA ASP A 474 -22.41 13.81 26.44
C ASP A 474 -21.37 14.68 27.19
N GLU A 475 -21.73 15.14 28.37
CA GLU A 475 -20.88 15.99 29.20
C GLU A 475 -19.58 15.29 29.61
N ASN A 476 -19.58 13.98 29.85
CA ASN A 476 -18.38 13.22 30.19
C ASN A 476 -17.41 13.15 29.01
N ASN A 477 -17.95 12.99 27.79
CA ASN A 477 -17.16 13.01 26.56
C ASN A 477 -16.52 14.39 26.35
N VAL A 478 -17.30 15.47 26.50
CA VAL A 478 -16.79 16.84 26.42
C VAL A 478 -15.65 17.08 27.41
N GLN A 479 -15.85 16.71 28.69
CA GLN A 479 -14.83 16.88 29.72
C GLN A 479 -13.56 16.06 29.43
N ALA A 480 -13.70 14.80 28.98
CA ALA A 480 -12.57 13.94 28.68
C ALA A 480 -11.74 14.48 27.52
N ILE A 481 -12.40 14.87 26.43
CA ILE A 481 -11.74 15.41 25.23
C ILE A 481 -11.12 16.77 25.55
N ALA A 482 -11.84 17.69 26.21
CA ALA A 482 -11.33 19.01 26.56
C ALA A 482 -10.09 18.93 27.47
N LYS A 483 -10.11 18.06 28.48
CA LYS A 483 -8.94 17.82 29.34
C LYS A 483 -7.75 17.29 28.55
N TRP A 484 -7.99 16.37 27.60
CA TRP A 484 -6.94 15.80 26.76
C TRP A 484 -6.34 16.84 25.82
N VAL A 485 -7.18 17.66 25.14
CA VAL A 485 -6.71 18.78 24.32
C VAL A 485 -5.92 19.77 25.17
N LYS A 486 -6.46 20.19 26.34
CA LYS A 486 -5.79 21.11 27.27
C LYS A 486 -4.39 20.63 27.68
N ALA A 487 -4.19 19.31 27.74
CA ALA A 487 -2.91 18.70 28.07
C ALA A 487 -1.92 18.60 26.89
N GLY A 488 -2.32 18.95 25.66
CA GLY A 488 -1.46 18.98 24.47
C GLY A 488 -1.91 18.08 23.32
N GLY A 489 -3.09 17.47 23.42
CA GLY A 489 -3.69 16.67 22.35
C GLY A 489 -4.10 17.54 21.15
N VAL A 490 -4.05 16.98 19.95
CA VAL A 490 -4.51 17.61 18.70
C VAL A 490 -5.83 16.98 18.29
N LEU A 491 -6.91 17.77 18.34
CA LEU A 491 -8.25 17.35 17.96
C LEU A 491 -8.56 17.82 16.54
N VAL A 492 -9.11 16.91 15.72
CA VAL A 492 -9.58 17.19 14.37
C VAL A 492 -11.08 16.89 14.32
N LEU A 493 -11.87 17.88 13.98
CA LEU A 493 -13.33 17.79 13.82
C LEU A 493 -13.66 17.96 12.33
N LEU A 494 -14.05 16.87 11.68
CA LEU A 494 -14.52 16.81 10.30
C LEU A 494 -16.03 16.61 10.35
N HIS A 495 -16.79 17.72 10.40
CA HIS A 495 -18.26 17.63 10.52
C HIS A 495 -18.90 17.36 9.16
N ASN A 496 -20.20 17.44 9.05
CA ASN A 496 -20.94 17.32 7.81
C ASN A 496 -22.05 18.37 7.77
N ASP A 497 -22.81 18.44 6.66
CA ASP A 497 -23.86 19.44 6.46
C ASP A 497 -25.20 19.03 7.04
N LYS A 498 -26.17 19.95 6.95
CA LYS A 498 -27.54 19.76 7.41
C LYS A 498 -28.17 18.50 6.86
N GLY A 499 -28.64 17.63 7.78
CA GLY A 499 -29.34 16.39 7.48
C GLY A 499 -28.41 15.17 7.29
N ASN A 500 -27.08 15.39 7.32
CA ASN A 500 -26.08 14.32 7.24
C ASN A 500 -25.26 14.15 8.53
N ALA A 501 -25.36 15.07 9.49
CA ALA A 501 -24.68 14.93 10.78
C ALA A 501 -25.59 15.37 11.95
N GLU A 502 -25.16 15.09 13.18
CA GLU A 502 -25.80 15.52 14.41
C GLU A 502 -25.20 16.85 14.90
N PHE A 503 -25.98 17.88 15.10
CA PHE A 503 -25.52 19.24 15.43
C PHE A 503 -25.69 19.60 16.90
N GLU A 504 -26.81 19.29 17.52
CA GLU A 504 -27.17 19.80 18.86
C GLU A 504 -26.17 19.34 19.93
N LYS A 505 -25.96 18.05 20.01
CA LYS A 505 -25.04 17.45 21.01
C LYS A 505 -23.57 17.61 20.61
N PHE A 506 -23.26 17.52 19.32
CA PHE A 506 -21.91 17.73 18.81
C PHE A 506 -21.41 19.14 19.07
N ASN A 507 -22.27 20.15 18.92
CA ASN A 507 -21.93 21.53 19.22
C ASN A 507 -21.65 21.77 20.72
N THR A 508 -22.06 20.92 21.63
CA THR A 508 -21.65 21.04 23.04
C THR A 508 -20.14 20.80 23.20
N LEU A 509 -19.57 19.92 22.38
CA LEU A 509 -18.12 19.69 22.33
C LEU A 509 -17.40 20.83 21.61
N SER A 510 -17.81 21.18 20.42
CA SER A 510 -17.10 22.15 19.57
C SER A 510 -17.15 23.56 20.15
N ASN A 511 -18.25 23.97 20.80
CA ASN A 511 -18.40 25.24 21.50
C ASN A 511 -17.39 25.41 22.65
N THR A 512 -16.94 24.34 23.28
CA THR A 512 -15.87 24.37 24.30
C THR A 512 -14.58 24.99 23.75
N PHE A 513 -14.36 24.90 22.45
CA PHE A 513 -13.20 25.45 21.75
C PHE A 513 -13.48 26.74 20.99
N GLY A 514 -14.70 27.30 21.15
CA GLY A 514 -15.12 28.52 20.46
C GLY A 514 -15.53 28.31 19.00
N ILE A 515 -15.84 27.09 18.61
CA ILE A 515 -16.25 26.73 17.24
C ILE A 515 -17.67 26.17 17.30
N HIS A 516 -18.59 26.76 16.51
CA HIS A 516 -19.97 26.30 16.37
C HIS A 516 -20.25 25.95 14.92
N PHE A 517 -20.72 24.75 14.65
CA PHE A 517 -21.17 24.31 13.32
C PHE A 517 -22.61 24.76 13.11
N ASN A 518 -22.86 25.55 12.07
CA ASN A 518 -24.20 25.96 11.69
C ASN A 518 -24.92 24.82 10.98
N GLU A 519 -26.21 24.64 11.28
CA GLU A 519 -27.04 23.64 10.60
C GLU A 519 -27.45 24.15 9.22
N ASP A 520 -26.49 24.25 8.31
CA ASP A 520 -26.65 24.71 6.94
C ASP A 520 -25.92 23.77 5.95
N SER A 521 -26.06 24.04 4.65
CA SER A 521 -25.40 23.30 3.57
C SER A 521 -25.04 24.25 2.45
N ARG A 522 -23.75 24.32 2.11
CA ARG A 522 -23.22 25.16 1.03
C ARG A 522 -22.44 24.31 0.03
N ASN A 523 -22.16 24.87 -1.14
CA ASN A 523 -21.41 24.22 -2.21
C ASN A 523 -22.02 22.86 -2.60
N ARG A 524 -23.35 22.81 -2.77
CA ARG A 524 -24.02 21.62 -3.24
C ARG A 524 -23.62 21.34 -4.69
N VAL A 525 -23.01 20.19 -4.92
CA VAL A 525 -22.47 19.79 -6.23
C VAL A 525 -23.47 18.90 -6.96
N GLU A 526 -23.74 19.21 -8.22
CA GLU A 526 -24.61 18.43 -9.09
C GLU A 526 -23.80 17.50 -9.98
N GLY A 527 -23.93 16.20 -9.78
CA GLY A 527 -23.23 15.18 -10.58
C GLY A 527 -21.71 15.38 -10.57
N ASN A 528 -21.09 15.53 -11.74
CA ASN A 528 -19.64 15.71 -11.90
C ASN A 528 -19.24 17.19 -12.13
N LYS A 529 -20.07 18.15 -11.75
CA LYS A 529 -19.75 19.58 -11.85
C LYS A 529 -18.83 20.00 -10.70
N PHE A 530 -17.63 19.45 -10.64
CA PHE A 530 -16.69 19.61 -9.51
C PHE A 530 -16.35 21.06 -9.18
N GLU A 531 -16.40 21.96 -10.18
CA GLU A 531 -16.19 23.40 -9.96
C GLU A 531 -17.20 24.03 -8.98
N MET A 532 -18.37 23.44 -8.79
CA MET A 532 -19.35 23.90 -7.79
C MET A 532 -18.88 23.67 -6.34
N GLY A 533 -17.91 22.78 -6.14
CA GLY A 533 -17.27 22.51 -4.86
C GLY A 533 -15.82 23.03 -4.79
N ALA A 534 -15.40 23.84 -5.75
CA ALA A 534 -14.05 24.39 -5.76
C ALA A 534 -13.90 25.49 -4.71
N VAL A 535 -12.88 25.38 -3.88
CA VAL A 535 -12.47 26.37 -2.89
C VAL A 535 -11.06 26.83 -3.22
N ALA A 536 -10.91 28.13 -3.52
CA ALA A 536 -9.62 28.75 -3.75
C ALA A 536 -8.90 28.97 -2.40
N ILE A 537 -7.61 28.65 -2.35
CA ILE A 537 -6.76 28.76 -1.17
C ILE A 537 -5.69 29.82 -1.41
N ASP A 538 -5.51 30.71 -0.45
CA ASP A 538 -4.33 31.58 -0.43
C ASP A 538 -3.08 30.71 -0.23
N THR A 539 -2.10 30.85 -1.10
CA THR A 539 -0.85 30.07 -1.05
C THR A 539 -0.05 30.30 0.24
N ASN A 540 -0.31 31.41 0.97
CA ASN A 540 0.24 31.69 2.29
C ASN A 540 -0.62 31.16 3.45
N ASN A 541 -1.67 30.37 3.15
CA ASN A 541 -2.53 29.79 4.18
C ASN A 541 -1.70 29.03 5.23
N GLU A 542 -1.97 29.31 6.50
CA GLU A 542 -1.17 28.77 7.61
C GLU A 542 -1.25 27.22 7.71
N VAL A 543 -2.35 26.59 7.28
CA VAL A 543 -2.57 25.14 7.35
C VAL A 543 -2.25 24.45 6.03
N LEU A 544 -2.66 25.06 4.91
CA LEU A 544 -2.56 24.50 3.56
C LEU A 544 -1.54 25.27 2.70
N GLN A 545 -0.39 25.58 3.26
CA GLN A 545 0.64 26.37 2.59
C GLN A 545 1.03 25.81 1.22
N GLY A 546 0.96 26.66 0.20
CA GLY A 546 1.33 26.33 -1.17
C GLY A 546 0.23 25.65 -1.99
N VAL A 547 -0.90 25.27 -1.38
CA VAL A 547 -2.10 24.74 -2.07
C VAL A 547 -2.87 25.92 -2.67
N GLN A 548 -3.41 25.74 -3.89
CA GLN A 548 -4.17 26.78 -4.59
C GLN A 548 -5.66 26.49 -4.69
N LYS A 549 -6.05 25.23 -4.88
CA LYS A 549 -7.44 24.84 -5.14
C LYS A 549 -7.74 23.47 -4.56
N ILE A 550 -8.79 23.37 -3.76
CA ILE A 550 -9.28 22.09 -3.23
C ILE A 550 -10.76 21.92 -3.55
N TYR A 551 -11.22 20.70 -3.46
CA TYR A 551 -12.63 20.33 -3.60
C TYR A 551 -13.22 20.03 -2.24
N ILE A 552 -14.28 20.74 -1.88
CA ILE A 552 -15.12 20.51 -0.70
C ILE A 552 -16.58 20.76 -1.12
N LYS A 553 -17.49 19.88 -0.74
CA LYS A 553 -18.91 19.98 -1.09
C LYS A 553 -19.79 19.93 0.16
N GLU A 554 -21.02 20.42 0.04
CA GLU A 554 -22.06 20.22 1.06
C GLU A 554 -21.57 20.60 2.47
N ILE A 555 -21.12 21.85 2.62
CA ILE A 555 -20.35 22.32 3.77
C ILE A 555 -21.27 22.94 4.83
N SER A 556 -21.14 22.51 6.09
CA SER A 556 -21.61 23.26 7.25
C SER A 556 -20.71 24.47 7.50
N THR A 557 -21.26 25.69 7.61
CA THR A 557 -20.46 26.87 7.93
C THR A 557 -20.17 26.96 9.43
N LEU A 558 -19.16 27.74 9.79
CA LEU A 558 -18.71 27.89 11.18
C LEU A 558 -18.97 29.28 11.71
N LYS A 559 -19.47 29.38 12.97
CA LYS A 559 -19.49 30.60 13.75
C LYS A 559 -18.43 30.52 14.84
N LEU A 560 -17.57 31.51 14.91
CA LEU A 560 -16.42 31.52 15.81
C LEU A 560 -16.60 32.45 16.98
N SER A 561 -16.01 32.09 18.12
CA SER A 561 -15.94 32.88 19.34
C SER A 561 -14.62 32.63 20.10
N GLY A 562 -14.30 33.51 21.04
CA GLY A 562 -13.11 33.37 21.89
C GLY A 562 -11.81 33.39 21.09
N ASN A 563 -10.99 32.35 21.21
CA ASN A 563 -9.68 32.22 20.59
C ASN A 563 -9.70 31.48 19.23
N ALA A 564 -10.88 31.06 18.74
CA ALA A 564 -11.00 30.41 17.45
C ALA A 564 -10.73 31.39 16.31
N LYS A 565 -10.00 30.94 15.30
CA LYS A 565 -9.60 31.74 14.13
C LYS A 565 -9.99 31.02 12.84
N PRO A 566 -10.46 31.77 11.82
CA PRO A 566 -10.74 31.18 10.52
C PRO A 566 -9.45 30.74 9.82
N VAL A 567 -9.48 29.59 9.15
CA VAL A 567 -8.42 29.08 8.28
C VAL A 567 -8.84 29.13 6.82
N LEU A 568 -10.07 28.74 6.53
CA LEU A 568 -10.66 28.85 5.21
C LEU A 568 -11.96 29.62 5.29
N GLN A 569 -12.11 30.57 4.34
CA GLN A 569 -13.31 31.34 4.16
C GLN A 569 -13.70 31.34 2.68
N GLU A 570 -14.98 31.25 2.42
CA GLU A 570 -15.53 31.33 1.09
C GLU A 570 -16.76 32.25 1.09
N ASN A 571 -16.79 33.23 0.19
CA ASN A 571 -17.91 34.19 0.07
C ASN A 571 -18.33 34.81 1.41
N GLY A 572 -17.36 35.09 2.29
CA GLY A 572 -17.59 35.69 3.61
C GLY A 572 -18.01 34.71 4.71
N TYR A 573 -18.14 33.39 4.39
CA TYR A 573 -18.46 32.35 5.36
C TYR A 573 -17.19 31.58 5.78
N VAL A 574 -17.05 31.33 7.08
CA VAL A 574 -15.99 30.47 7.60
C VAL A 574 -16.38 29.01 7.36
N ILE A 575 -15.49 28.25 6.71
CA ILE A 575 -15.68 26.82 6.43
C ILE A 575 -14.68 25.93 7.14
N ALA A 576 -13.52 26.48 7.55
CA ALA A 576 -12.57 25.80 8.42
C ALA A 576 -11.97 26.78 9.43
N ALA A 577 -11.66 26.27 10.62
CA ALA A 577 -11.13 27.06 11.73
C ALA A 577 -10.13 26.29 12.57
N ILE A 578 -9.31 27.02 13.33
CA ILE A 578 -8.40 26.48 14.35
C ILE A 578 -8.65 27.18 15.68
N ALA A 579 -8.39 26.45 16.78
CA ALA A 579 -8.41 27.02 18.10
C ALA A 579 -7.28 26.47 18.98
N LYS A 580 -6.65 27.34 19.78
CA LYS A 580 -5.74 26.92 20.84
C LYS A 580 -6.52 26.71 22.13
N TYR A 581 -6.31 25.59 22.81
CA TYR A 581 -6.94 25.28 24.06
C TYR A 581 -5.93 24.65 25.05
N GLY A 582 -5.48 25.44 25.99
CA GLY A 582 -4.35 25.07 26.85
C GLY A 582 -3.07 24.84 26.03
N LYS A 583 -2.49 23.64 26.14
CA LYS A 583 -1.31 23.25 25.34
C LYS A 583 -1.66 22.64 23.99
N GLY A 584 -2.91 22.27 23.75
CA GLY A 584 -3.37 21.59 22.55
C GLY A 584 -3.97 22.51 21.50
N THR A 585 -4.37 21.87 20.41
CA THR A 585 -4.90 22.55 19.22
C THR A 585 -6.12 21.79 18.71
N VAL A 586 -7.11 22.54 18.22
CA VAL A 586 -8.27 22.00 17.50
C VAL A 586 -8.22 22.52 16.07
N PHE A 587 -8.43 21.65 15.10
CA PHE A 587 -8.75 21.96 13.71
C PHE A 587 -10.18 21.51 13.45
N ALA A 588 -11.00 22.34 12.82
CA ALA A 588 -12.38 22.03 12.51
C ALA A 588 -12.73 22.46 11.09
N ILE A 589 -13.53 21.65 10.39
CA ILE A 589 -14.01 21.93 9.05
C ILE A 589 -15.41 21.32 8.87
N GLY A 590 -16.25 21.97 8.06
CA GLY A 590 -17.67 21.63 7.90
C GLY A 590 -18.01 20.52 6.94
N ASP A 591 -17.03 19.77 6.45
CA ASP A 591 -17.20 18.57 5.57
C ASP A 591 -16.03 17.60 5.79
N PRO A 592 -16.25 16.29 5.74
CA PRO A 592 -15.18 15.29 5.85
C PRO A 592 -14.19 15.22 4.66
N TRP A 593 -14.26 16.03 3.71
CA TRP A 593 -13.58 16.31 2.42
C TRP A 593 -12.36 15.44 2.01
N LEU A 594 -11.80 14.65 2.93
CA LEU A 594 -10.63 13.79 2.72
C LEU A 594 -11.00 12.36 2.33
N TYR A 595 -12.14 12.19 1.68
CA TYR A 595 -12.59 10.91 1.13
C TYR A 595 -11.57 10.34 0.13
N ASN A 596 -11.47 9.01 0.07
CA ASN A 596 -10.55 8.34 -0.84
C ASN A 596 -10.63 8.88 -2.27
N GLU A 597 -11.83 8.93 -2.86
CA GLU A 597 -12.03 9.30 -4.25
C GLU A 597 -11.67 10.73 -4.60
N TYR A 598 -11.55 11.62 -3.61
CA TYR A 598 -11.13 13.00 -3.81
C TYR A 598 -9.65 13.21 -3.46
N VAL A 599 -9.06 12.32 -2.65
CA VAL A 599 -7.63 12.38 -2.29
C VAL A 599 -6.78 11.54 -3.26
N ASP A 600 -7.32 10.45 -3.78
CA ASP A 600 -6.60 9.47 -4.61
C ASP A 600 -6.58 9.79 -6.12
N GLY A 601 -7.16 10.92 -6.51
CA GLY A 601 -7.19 11.43 -7.89
C GLY A 601 -8.22 10.76 -8.81
N ARG A 602 -8.97 9.73 -8.37
CA ARG A 602 -9.87 8.99 -9.27
C ARG A 602 -11.04 9.80 -9.80
N LYS A 603 -11.56 10.77 -9.05
CA LYS A 603 -12.75 11.53 -9.42
C LYS A 603 -12.45 12.97 -9.80
N LEU A 604 -11.51 13.62 -9.13
CA LEU A 604 -11.26 15.04 -9.36
C LEU A 604 -10.45 15.31 -10.62
N PRO A 605 -10.70 16.42 -11.32
CA PRO A 605 -9.79 16.97 -12.31
C PRO A 605 -8.39 17.25 -11.70
N ASN A 606 -7.35 17.24 -12.55
CA ASN A 606 -5.95 17.31 -12.11
C ASN A 606 -5.54 18.65 -11.49
N ASP A 607 -6.34 19.69 -11.64
CA ASP A 607 -6.11 21.02 -11.05
C ASP A 607 -6.62 21.15 -9.60
N PHE A 608 -7.30 20.12 -9.08
CA PHE A 608 -7.63 20.02 -7.66
C PHE A 608 -6.50 19.35 -6.89
N GLU A 609 -6.09 19.95 -5.78
CA GLU A 609 -4.90 19.56 -5.02
C GLU A 609 -5.23 18.86 -3.68
N ASN A 610 -6.36 18.13 -3.59
CA ASN A 610 -6.80 17.49 -2.34
C ASN A 610 -5.74 16.54 -1.75
N PHE A 611 -4.99 15.81 -2.58
CA PHE A 611 -3.88 14.96 -2.12
C PHE A 611 -2.77 15.78 -1.47
N THR A 612 -2.35 16.86 -2.12
CA THR A 612 -1.33 17.79 -1.57
C THR A 612 -1.84 18.45 -0.30
N ALA A 613 -3.11 18.89 -0.29
CA ALA A 613 -3.74 19.50 0.87
C ALA A 613 -3.83 18.55 2.07
N ALA A 614 -4.13 17.26 1.86
CA ALA A 614 -4.11 16.25 2.92
C ALA A 614 -2.69 16.12 3.54
N LYS A 615 -1.65 16.12 2.72
CA LYS A 615 -0.24 16.10 3.20
C LYS A 615 0.09 17.36 4.00
N LYS A 616 -0.30 18.55 3.50
CA LYS A 616 -0.07 19.82 4.21
C LYS A 616 -0.80 19.89 5.54
N LEU A 617 -2.03 19.40 5.59
CA LEU A 617 -2.77 19.29 6.85
C LEU A 617 -2.02 18.39 7.85
N ILE A 618 -1.54 17.20 7.42
CA ILE A 618 -0.77 16.30 8.29
C ILE A 618 0.51 16.96 8.78
N GLU A 619 1.26 17.64 7.91
CA GLU A 619 2.47 18.39 8.27
C GLU A 619 2.16 19.47 9.32
N TRP A 620 1.09 20.26 9.10
CA TRP A 620 0.67 21.28 10.04
C TRP A 620 0.23 20.70 11.39
N LEU A 621 -0.62 19.66 11.39
CA LEU A 621 -1.06 18.97 12.62
C LEU A 621 0.14 18.39 13.40
N SER A 622 1.14 17.86 12.70
CA SER A 622 2.36 17.33 13.32
C SER A 622 3.13 18.41 14.09
N ASN A 623 3.16 19.65 13.57
CA ASN A 623 3.79 20.78 14.22
C ASN A 623 3.01 21.30 15.44
N GLN A 624 1.73 20.93 15.57
CA GLN A 624 0.91 21.28 16.74
C GLN A 624 1.09 20.33 17.93
N ILE A 625 1.67 19.15 17.69
CA ILE A 625 1.89 18.17 18.76
C ILE A 625 2.98 18.69 19.69
N SER A 626 2.65 18.87 20.96
CA SER A 626 3.60 19.33 21.97
C SER A 626 4.85 18.44 21.99
N LYS A 627 6.02 19.05 21.91
CA LYS A 627 7.30 18.38 22.14
C LYS A 627 7.41 18.12 23.66
N HIS A 628 7.18 16.87 24.08
CA HIS A 628 7.43 16.41 25.45
C HIS A 628 8.69 15.60 25.51
#